data_343cdde70b5eca80ab8a33cc99830187
#
_entry.id   343cdde70b5eca80ab8a33cc99830187
#
_cell.length_a   1.000
_cell.length_b   1.000
_cell.length_c   1.000
_cell.angle_alpha   90.00
_cell.angle_beta   90.00
_cell.angle_gamma   90.00
#
_symmetry.space_group_name_H-M   'P 1'
#
loop_
_entity.id
_entity.type
_entity.pdbx_description
1 polymer ?
#
loop_
_entity_poly.entity_id
_entity_poly.type
_entity_poly.pdbx_seq_one_letter_code
_entity_poly.pdbx_strand_id
1 'polypeptide(L)'
;MTVKQNDEGQTAGVIETQTMRLDLPLGGFTLEQGGVLKQIDVAYEVCGRMTADRSNVIYVCHALTGDAHVAGIRPGETQPDGWWEGMIGAGRGIDTNYYCVVCANILTGCKGTTGPSSINPDTGKPYGSAFPQVTVRDIVAVQQRFLQQLGIPSLVAVIGGSFGGMQVLEWAIRYPNYVSRCIVIAAAASLNAQALAFDIIGRRSITEDPRWNLGNYYASTRKPKLGLGQARRLAHITYLSEASMSDKFGRARRLAWVGGSAFFKLKARLRFRTSFEVESYLDHQARKFINRFDANSYLHITRAMDEYDLREQHGSLEQAFSQIRSPMLIVSLSGDWLFTPEQSEEMVQALLTLGKPVSYFHLQAPAGHDAFLTHIDQLAPVIRAFLPWVGDQAKVPADPQSPDAQTETAYRCVAAMIAAGSRVLDLGCGSGHLLKMLQEEKQVVGTGLEVDFASAKSALDRGCDVLLDSPLNGADQESDDCGLSLIPDNSFDTVVLSETLQVMKKPHKVLDEVLRVAKQAVVSFPNFGSLPTRTRLMVTGRMPKDRHLPYEWYDTPNIHLFTYKDFVDLCKREKIAIKQVRHLASTLLGRGLIACGLPNAGAERVIVQVERDPGAGEKQHAAMD
;
A
#
# COMPACT_ATOMS: atom_id res chain seq x y z
N MET A 1 -20.32 -18.53 -19.87
CA MET A 1 -19.30 -19.60 -19.81
C MET A 1 -18.23 -19.27 -20.83
N THR A 2 -17.19 -18.56 -20.42
CA THR A 2 -16.02 -18.28 -21.26
C THR A 2 -14.92 -19.22 -20.78
N VAL A 3 -14.49 -20.10 -21.67
CA VAL A 3 -13.43 -21.09 -21.44
C VAL A 3 -12.15 -20.33 -21.07
N LYS A 4 -11.64 -20.52 -19.86
CA LYS A 4 -10.29 -20.08 -19.48
C LYS A 4 -9.30 -20.88 -20.32
N GLN A 5 -8.50 -20.19 -21.13
CA GLN A 5 -7.33 -20.76 -21.78
C GLN A 5 -6.37 -21.29 -20.71
N ASN A 6 -5.81 -22.45 -20.96
CA ASN A 6 -4.88 -23.14 -20.08
C ASN A 6 -3.63 -22.30 -19.81
N ASP A 7 -3.45 -21.88 -18.56
CA ASP A 7 -2.29 -21.18 -18.02
C ASP A 7 -1.21 -22.16 -17.50
N GLU A 8 -1.04 -23.32 -18.14
CA GLU A 8 -0.16 -24.40 -17.67
C GLU A 8 1.33 -24.03 -17.55
N GLY A 9 1.76 -22.86 -18.05
CA GLY A 9 3.14 -22.37 -17.97
C GLY A 9 3.42 -21.34 -16.87
N GLN A 10 2.43 -20.89 -16.11
CA GLN A 10 2.55 -19.74 -15.19
C GLN A 10 2.39 -20.09 -13.71
N THR A 11 2.16 -21.33 -13.32
CA THR A 11 2.00 -21.72 -11.91
C THR A 11 3.35 -21.81 -11.20
N ALA A 12 3.33 -21.71 -9.86
CA ALA A 12 4.52 -21.94 -9.03
C ALA A 12 4.96 -23.42 -8.97
N GLY A 13 4.25 -24.32 -9.67
CA GLY A 13 4.51 -25.77 -9.69
C GLY A 13 3.85 -26.53 -8.53
N VAL A 14 4.27 -27.78 -8.34
CA VAL A 14 3.81 -28.60 -7.20
C VAL A 14 4.60 -28.21 -5.95
N ILE A 15 3.90 -27.81 -4.90
CA ILE A 15 4.48 -27.29 -3.66
C ILE A 15 4.10 -28.21 -2.49
N GLU A 16 5.11 -28.66 -1.76
CA GLU A 16 4.94 -29.49 -0.56
C GLU A 16 5.13 -28.67 0.71
N THR A 17 4.24 -28.86 1.68
CA THR A 17 4.40 -28.29 3.02
C THR A 17 5.51 -29.04 3.75
N GLN A 18 6.53 -28.31 4.18
CA GLN A 18 7.64 -28.79 4.99
C GLN A 18 7.43 -28.40 6.45
N THR A 19 8.08 -29.11 7.36
CA THR A 19 8.07 -28.76 8.79
C THR A 19 9.48 -28.72 9.31
N MET A 20 9.83 -27.64 10.02
CA MET A 20 11.10 -27.45 10.68
C MET A 20 10.88 -27.29 12.18
N ARG A 21 11.58 -28.09 12.97
CA ARG A 21 11.69 -27.85 14.41
C ARG A 21 12.75 -26.80 14.68
N LEU A 22 12.39 -25.78 15.44
CA LEU A 22 13.33 -24.71 15.77
C LEU A 22 14.29 -25.13 16.87
N ASP A 23 15.55 -24.77 16.70
CA ASP A 23 16.57 -24.82 17.75
C ASP A 23 16.30 -23.69 18.75
N LEU A 24 15.84 -24.05 19.94
CA LEU A 24 15.47 -23.09 20.99
C LEU A 24 16.59 -22.95 22.00
N PRO A 25 16.68 -21.82 22.74
CA PRO A 25 17.59 -21.70 23.89
C PRO A 25 17.31 -22.75 24.96
N LEU A 26 18.29 -22.99 25.82
CA LEU A 26 18.08 -23.74 27.05
C LEU A 26 16.96 -23.09 27.87
N GLY A 27 15.88 -23.84 28.12
CA GLY A 27 14.68 -23.33 28.79
C GLY A 27 13.52 -23.02 27.88
N GLY A 28 13.72 -23.00 26.55
CA GLY A 28 12.65 -22.77 25.56
C GLY A 28 12.57 -21.35 25.04
N PHE A 29 11.49 -21.04 24.31
CA PHE A 29 11.18 -19.72 23.76
C PHE A 29 10.25 -18.98 24.70
N THR A 30 10.75 -17.91 25.32
CA THR A 30 9.97 -17.05 26.21
C THR A 30 9.13 -16.06 25.39
N LEU A 31 7.83 -16.00 25.68
CA LEU A 31 6.88 -15.10 25.04
C LEU A 31 6.82 -13.75 25.76
N GLU A 32 6.45 -12.71 25.03
CA GLU A 32 6.44 -11.31 25.51
C GLU A 32 5.51 -11.12 26.73
N GLN A 33 4.34 -11.72 26.71
CA GLN A 33 3.37 -11.64 27.82
C GLN A 33 3.55 -12.73 28.89
N GLY A 34 4.68 -13.41 28.86
CA GLY A 34 5.00 -14.52 29.74
C GLY A 34 4.58 -15.87 29.16
N GLY A 35 5.06 -16.92 29.81
CA GLY A 35 4.96 -18.29 29.31
C GLY A 35 6.16 -18.69 28.45
N VAL A 36 6.38 -19.99 28.33
CA VAL A 36 7.50 -20.57 27.62
C VAL A 36 7.03 -21.71 26.74
N LEU A 37 7.43 -21.70 25.48
CA LEU A 37 7.27 -22.81 24.55
C LEU A 37 8.57 -23.62 24.50
N LYS A 38 8.55 -24.84 24.99
CA LYS A 38 9.73 -25.75 25.01
C LYS A 38 10.04 -26.34 23.65
N GLN A 39 9.06 -26.31 22.73
CA GLN A 39 9.18 -26.81 21.38
C GLN A 39 8.35 -25.96 20.44
N ILE A 40 8.93 -25.58 19.31
CA ILE A 40 8.25 -24.90 18.23
C ILE A 40 8.56 -25.64 16.93
N ASP A 41 7.53 -26.11 16.28
CA ASP A 41 7.55 -26.62 14.91
C ASP A 41 6.96 -25.54 14.00
N VAL A 42 7.61 -25.28 12.86
CA VAL A 42 7.15 -24.32 11.86
C VAL A 42 6.86 -25.06 10.55
N ALA A 43 5.63 -25.05 10.13
CA ALA A 43 5.23 -25.56 8.83
C ALA A 43 5.31 -24.43 7.79
N TYR A 44 5.95 -24.67 6.66
CA TYR A 44 6.25 -23.67 5.65
C TYR A 44 6.25 -24.24 4.23
N GLU A 45 6.14 -23.38 3.25
CA GLU A 45 6.24 -23.70 1.84
C GLU A 45 7.20 -22.75 1.12
N VAL A 46 7.77 -23.23 0.02
CA VAL A 46 8.76 -22.50 -0.79
C VAL A 46 8.32 -22.56 -2.25
N CYS A 47 8.13 -21.39 -2.87
CA CYS A 47 7.79 -21.25 -4.28
C CYS A 47 8.96 -20.60 -5.03
N GLY A 48 9.32 -21.15 -6.20
CA GLY A 48 10.47 -20.69 -6.96
C GLY A 48 11.79 -21.27 -6.47
N ARG A 49 12.89 -20.86 -7.10
CA ARG A 49 14.23 -21.38 -6.82
C ARG A 49 15.05 -20.41 -5.98
N MET A 50 15.53 -20.88 -4.85
CA MET A 50 16.45 -20.13 -4.01
C MET A 50 17.85 -20.12 -4.62
N THR A 51 18.52 -18.96 -4.68
CA THR A 51 19.92 -18.83 -5.11
C THR A 51 20.86 -19.50 -4.11
N ALA A 52 22.09 -19.81 -4.52
CA ALA A 52 23.06 -20.48 -3.67
C ALA A 52 23.41 -19.67 -2.41
N ASP A 53 23.46 -18.34 -2.54
CA ASP A 53 23.68 -17.37 -1.46
C ASP A 53 22.39 -16.97 -0.72
N ARG A 54 21.23 -17.46 -1.19
CA ARG A 54 19.89 -17.20 -0.64
C ARG A 54 19.53 -15.71 -0.58
N SER A 55 20.06 -14.91 -1.50
CA SER A 55 19.87 -13.45 -1.56
C SER A 55 18.56 -13.03 -2.25
N ASN A 56 17.83 -13.96 -2.90
CA ASN A 56 16.62 -13.67 -3.69
C ASN A 56 15.31 -13.99 -2.98
N VAL A 57 15.31 -14.04 -1.65
CA VAL A 57 14.15 -14.50 -0.87
C VAL A 57 13.19 -13.36 -0.54
N ILE A 58 11.91 -13.58 -0.84
CA ILE A 58 10.78 -12.77 -0.38
C ILE A 58 9.99 -13.57 0.64
N TYR A 59 9.72 -12.98 1.80
CA TYR A 59 8.90 -13.59 2.83
C TYR A 59 7.48 -13.05 2.80
N VAL A 60 6.48 -13.95 2.71
CA VAL A 60 5.07 -13.60 2.69
C VAL A 60 4.43 -13.87 4.04
N CYS A 61 3.89 -12.84 4.67
CA CYS A 61 3.13 -12.91 5.91
C CYS A 61 1.65 -13.11 5.58
N HIS A 62 1.08 -14.27 5.90
CA HIS A 62 -0.32 -14.53 5.61
C HIS A 62 -1.28 -13.81 6.56
N ALA A 63 -2.50 -13.56 6.09
CA ALA A 63 -3.58 -12.94 6.86
C ALA A 63 -4.16 -13.90 7.93
N LEU A 64 -5.09 -13.38 8.78
CA LEU A 64 -5.73 -14.07 9.92
C LEU A 64 -6.06 -15.55 9.66
N THR A 65 -6.67 -15.85 8.53
CA THR A 65 -7.15 -17.20 8.21
C THR A 65 -6.43 -17.84 7.03
N GLY A 66 -5.27 -17.27 6.62
CA GLY A 66 -4.37 -17.83 5.63
C GLY A 66 -3.59 -19.04 6.17
N ASP A 67 -2.72 -19.54 5.33
CA ASP A 67 -1.76 -20.59 5.67
C ASP A 67 -0.52 -20.47 4.75
N ALA A 68 0.45 -21.38 4.90
CA ALA A 68 1.70 -21.35 4.14
C ALA A 68 1.49 -21.56 2.63
N HIS A 69 0.35 -22.13 2.21
CA HIS A 69 0.07 -22.42 0.80
C HIS A 69 -0.34 -21.16 0.04
N VAL A 70 0.64 -20.34 -0.26
CA VAL A 70 0.43 -19.03 -0.91
C VAL A 70 0.20 -19.15 -2.41
N ALA A 71 0.84 -20.12 -3.08
CA ALA A 71 0.71 -20.38 -4.50
C ALA A 71 1.08 -21.83 -4.84
N GLY A 72 0.71 -22.30 -6.04
CA GLY A 72 1.06 -23.60 -6.57
C GLY A 72 0.00 -24.65 -6.38
N ILE A 73 0.38 -25.89 -6.66
CA ILE A 73 -0.49 -27.08 -6.68
C ILE A 73 -0.08 -27.99 -5.52
N ARG A 74 -1.02 -28.39 -4.69
CA ARG A 74 -0.75 -29.37 -3.62
C ARG A 74 -0.48 -30.77 -4.22
N PRO A 75 0.38 -31.58 -3.57
CA PRO A 75 0.60 -32.95 -4.01
C PRO A 75 -0.72 -33.73 -4.10
N GLY A 76 -0.97 -34.33 -5.28
CA GLY A 76 -2.19 -35.08 -5.56
C GLY A 76 -3.37 -34.27 -6.09
N GLU A 77 -3.29 -32.97 -6.10
CA GLU A 77 -4.26 -32.07 -6.74
C GLU A 77 -3.84 -31.77 -8.20
N THR A 78 -4.78 -31.31 -9.00
CA THR A 78 -4.55 -31.02 -10.44
C THR A 78 -4.67 -29.55 -10.77
N GLN A 79 -5.14 -28.73 -9.82
CA GLN A 79 -5.35 -27.30 -10.01
C GLN A 79 -4.65 -26.52 -8.90
N PRO A 80 -4.09 -25.35 -9.20
CA PRO A 80 -3.53 -24.48 -8.19
C PRO A 80 -4.63 -23.96 -7.26
N ASP A 81 -4.38 -24.00 -5.95
CA ASP A 81 -5.32 -23.57 -4.90
C ASP A 81 -4.69 -22.63 -3.87
N GLY A 82 -3.49 -22.13 -4.13
CA GLY A 82 -2.84 -21.13 -3.29
C GLY A 82 -3.68 -19.87 -3.14
N TRP A 83 -3.73 -19.31 -1.92
CA TRP A 83 -4.61 -18.17 -1.65
C TRP A 83 -4.19 -16.88 -2.37
N TRP A 84 -2.98 -16.81 -2.89
CA TRP A 84 -2.47 -15.68 -3.69
C TRP A 84 -1.91 -16.12 -5.05
N GLU A 85 -2.46 -17.18 -5.60
CA GLU A 85 -2.03 -17.80 -6.85
C GLU A 85 -1.84 -16.80 -8.01
N GLY A 86 -2.73 -15.81 -8.13
CA GLY A 86 -2.62 -14.77 -9.16
C GLY A 86 -1.41 -13.84 -9.01
N MET A 87 -0.84 -13.72 -7.82
CA MET A 87 0.27 -12.83 -7.52
C MET A 87 1.64 -13.48 -7.72
N ILE A 88 1.78 -14.78 -7.45
CA ILE A 88 3.06 -15.49 -7.35
C ILE A 88 3.17 -16.54 -8.45
N GLY A 89 4.23 -16.49 -9.23
CA GLY A 89 4.48 -17.43 -10.34
C GLY A 89 5.38 -16.81 -11.40
N ALA A 90 5.76 -17.60 -12.39
CA ALA A 90 6.58 -17.12 -13.51
C ALA A 90 5.87 -15.99 -14.27
N GLY A 91 6.52 -14.82 -14.36
CA GLY A 91 5.97 -13.62 -15.02
C GLY A 91 4.85 -12.90 -14.27
N ARG A 92 4.50 -13.30 -13.04
CA ARG A 92 3.45 -12.68 -12.21
C ARG A 92 3.99 -11.50 -11.39
N GLY A 93 3.20 -10.91 -10.51
CA GLY A 93 3.58 -9.78 -9.67
C GLY A 93 4.86 -10.03 -8.87
N ILE A 94 4.98 -11.21 -8.26
CA ILE A 94 6.20 -11.75 -7.69
C ILE A 94 6.67 -12.88 -8.61
N ASP A 95 7.64 -12.54 -9.46
CA ASP A 95 8.10 -13.41 -10.53
C ASP A 95 9.07 -14.48 -10.00
N THR A 96 8.61 -15.73 -9.97
CA THR A 96 9.41 -16.86 -9.47
C THR A 96 10.57 -17.28 -10.38
N ASN A 97 10.73 -16.70 -11.57
CA ASN A 97 11.95 -16.82 -12.35
C ASN A 97 13.15 -16.15 -11.66
N TYR A 98 12.90 -15.16 -10.81
CA TYR A 98 13.92 -14.34 -10.16
C TYR A 98 13.88 -14.45 -8.64
N TYR A 99 12.69 -14.50 -8.04
CA TYR A 99 12.50 -14.55 -6.60
C TYR A 99 12.14 -15.94 -6.11
N CYS A 100 12.61 -16.23 -4.93
CA CYS A 100 12.16 -17.38 -4.13
C CYS A 100 11.20 -16.85 -3.05
N VAL A 101 9.98 -17.34 -3.05
CA VAL A 101 8.97 -16.96 -2.06
C VAL A 101 8.93 -18.00 -0.95
N VAL A 102 9.05 -17.55 0.29
CA VAL A 102 8.87 -18.36 1.50
C VAL A 102 7.65 -17.86 2.24
N CYS A 103 6.73 -18.76 2.57
CA CYS A 103 5.59 -18.49 3.43
C CYS A 103 5.53 -19.56 4.53
N ALA A 104 5.43 -19.14 5.78
CA ALA A 104 5.29 -20.06 6.91
C ALA A 104 3.99 -19.82 7.66
N ASN A 105 3.38 -20.88 8.16
CA ASN A 105 2.26 -20.77 9.09
C ASN A 105 2.72 -20.07 10.38
N ILE A 106 1.93 -19.10 10.82
CA ILE A 106 2.25 -18.35 12.06
C ILE A 106 2.18 -19.22 13.31
N LEU A 107 2.97 -18.84 14.31
CA LEU A 107 2.80 -19.35 15.67
C LEU A 107 1.34 -19.15 16.11
N THR A 108 0.77 -20.09 16.89
CA THR A 108 -0.65 -20.14 17.25
C THR A 108 -1.63 -20.50 16.12
N GLY A 109 -1.14 -20.69 14.90
CA GLY A 109 -1.94 -21.22 13.78
C GLY A 109 -2.40 -22.67 13.98
N CYS A 110 -3.11 -23.20 12.98
CA CYS A 110 -3.67 -24.57 13.06
C CYS A 110 -3.29 -25.46 11.85
N LYS A 111 -2.23 -25.08 11.14
CA LYS A 111 -1.79 -25.72 9.89
C LYS A 111 -0.33 -26.23 9.98
N GLY A 112 0.00 -26.90 11.09
CA GLY A 112 1.30 -27.56 11.28
C GLY A 112 2.31 -26.77 12.11
N THR A 113 2.25 -25.44 12.16
CA THR A 113 3.04 -24.66 13.13
C THR A 113 2.44 -24.79 14.52
N THR A 114 3.31 -24.76 15.54
CA THR A 114 2.92 -24.91 16.95
C THR A 114 1.81 -23.91 17.32
N GLY A 115 0.75 -24.43 17.92
CA GLY A 115 -0.44 -23.68 18.32
C GLY A 115 -1.26 -24.43 19.36
N PRO A 116 -2.45 -23.97 19.72
CA PRO A 116 -3.31 -24.58 20.75
C PRO A 116 -3.64 -26.05 20.52
N SER A 117 -3.70 -26.51 19.27
CA SER A 117 -3.95 -27.90 18.89
C SER A 117 -2.72 -28.80 18.98
N SER A 118 -1.52 -28.21 19.11
CA SER A 118 -0.25 -28.97 19.21
C SER A 118 -0.14 -29.69 20.55
N ILE A 119 0.62 -30.79 20.55
CA ILE A 119 0.88 -31.54 21.77
C ILE A 119 1.84 -30.77 22.66
N ASN A 120 1.45 -30.52 23.88
CA ASN A 120 2.31 -29.97 24.93
C ASN A 120 3.31 -31.07 25.38
N PRO A 121 4.63 -30.85 25.24
CA PRO A 121 5.63 -31.84 25.58
C PRO A 121 5.65 -32.22 27.09
N ASP A 122 5.15 -31.34 27.96
CA ASP A 122 5.11 -31.61 29.41
C ASP A 122 3.95 -32.52 29.81
N THR A 123 2.84 -32.50 29.06
CA THR A 123 1.61 -33.24 29.42
C THR A 123 1.25 -34.38 28.48
N GLY A 124 1.86 -34.42 27.29
CA GLY A 124 1.52 -35.34 26.21
C GLY A 124 0.10 -35.13 25.63
N LYS A 125 -0.57 -34.02 25.95
CA LYS A 125 -1.91 -33.67 25.47
C LYS A 125 -1.87 -32.36 24.69
N PRO A 126 -2.89 -32.07 23.83
CA PRO A 126 -2.99 -30.75 23.21
C PRO A 126 -2.94 -29.63 24.26
N TYR A 127 -2.29 -28.53 23.91
CA TYR A 127 -2.23 -27.36 24.81
C TYR A 127 -3.62 -26.87 25.19
N GLY A 128 -4.55 -26.79 24.24
CA GLY A 128 -5.90 -26.28 24.50
C GLY A 128 -5.88 -24.87 25.09
N SER A 129 -6.60 -24.68 26.18
CA SER A 129 -6.63 -23.41 26.93
C SER A 129 -5.33 -23.08 27.67
N ALA A 130 -4.43 -24.05 27.82
CA ALA A 130 -3.12 -23.83 28.43
C ALA A 130 -2.07 -23.30 27.44
N PHE A 131 -2.42 -23.12 26.17
CA PHE A 131 -1.52 -22.46 25.21
C PHE A 131 -1.31 -21.01 25.64
N PRO A 132 -0.04 -20.56 25.78
CA PRO A 132 0.24 -19.22 26.27
C PRO A 132 -0.23 -18.15 25.28
N GLN A 133 -0.48 -16.95 25.77
CA GLN A 133 -0.81 -15.82 24.91
C GLN A 133 0.38 -15.43 24.06
N VAL A 134 0.10 -15.15 22.78
CA VAL A 134 1.10 -14.81 21.77
C VAL A 134 0.80 -13.40 21.24
N THR A 135 1.81 -12.60 21.07
CA THR A 135 1.74 -11.27 20.44
C THR A 135 2.21 -11.32 18.98
N VAL A 136 1.96 -10.25 18.22
CA VAL A 136 2.53 -10.10 16.86
C VAL A 136 4.06 -10.13 16.90
N ARG A 137 4.66 -9.58 17.96
CA ARG A 137 6.11 -9.61 18.20
C ARG A 137 6.65 -11.02 18.36
N ASP A 138 5.95 -11.88 19.10
CA ASP A 138 6.32 -13.28 19.25
C ASP A 138 6.24 -14.02 17.90
N ILE A 139 5.18 -13.77 17.13
CA ILE A 139 5.02 -14.36 15.79
C ILE A 139 6.20 -13.99 14.91
N VAL A 140 6.53 -12.71 14.82
CA VAL A 140 7.64 -12.23 13.97
C VAL A 140 9.00 -12.70 14.49
N ALA A 141 9.20 -12.81 15.81
CA ALA A 141 10.42 -13.36 16.38
C ALA A 141 10.61 -14.85 16.02
N VAL A 142 9.54 -15.63 16.00
CA VAL A 142 9.57 -17.03 15.54
C VAL A 142 9.87 -17.12 14.04
N GLN A 143 9.26 -16.26 13.23
CA GLN A 143 9.52 -16.19 11.78
C GLN A 143 10.99 -15.86 11.49
N GLN A 144 11.54 -14.87 12.17
CA GLN A 144 12.94 -14.48 12.00
C GLN A 144 13.89 -15.61 12.38
N ARG A 145 13.66 -16.28 13.52
CA ARG A 145 14.45 -17.43 13.94
C ARG A 145 14.36 -18.58 12.94
N PHE A 146 13.17 -18.86 12.43
CA PHE A 146 12.94 -19.85 11.38
C PHE A 146 13.77 -19.53 10.13
N LEU A 147 13.73 -18.30 9.64
CA LEU A 147 14.47 -17.88 8.44
C LEU A 147 15.99 -17.95 8.66
N GLN A 148 16.47 -17.58 9.85
CA GLN A 148 17.89 -17.75 10.19
C GLN A 148 18.30 -19.23 10.19
N GLN A 149 17.50 -20.11 10.80
CA GLN A 149 17.77 -21.54 10.82
C GLN A 149 17.65 -22.17 9.42
N LEU A 150 16.78 -21.63 8.56
CA LEU A 150 16.73 -21.97 7.14
C LEU A 150 17.96 -21.45 6.38
N GLY A 151 18.82 -20.65 7.04
CA GLY A 151 20.08 -20.11 6.51
C GLY A 151 19.87 -18.93 5.56
N ILE A 152 18.80 -18.19 5.67
CA ILE A 152 18.52 -16.98 4.87
C ILE A 152 19.16 -15.79 5.59
N PRO A 153 20.17 -15.12 4.98
CA PRO A 153 20.92 -14.05 5.65
C PRO A 153 20.18 -12.71 5.67
N SER A 154 19.33 -12.47 4.69
CA SER A 154 18.52 -11.25 4.53
C SER A 154 17.37 -11.51 3.56
N LEU A 155 16.38 -10.63 3.57
CA LEU A 155 15.21 -10.70 2.71
C LEU A 155 15.23 -9.57 1.68
N VAL A 156 14.92 -9.90 0.42
CA VAL A 156 14.62 -8.90 -0.63
C VAL A 156 13.42 -8.07 -0.22
N ALA A 157 12.38 -8.74 0.26
CA ALA A 157 11.19 -8.05 0.77
C ALA A 157 10.45 -8.91 1.80
N VAL A 158 9.70 -8.23 2.68
CA VAL A 158 8.61 -8.82 3.45
C VAL A 158 7.31 -8.18 2.97
N ILE A 159 6.31 -9.01 2.70
CA ILE A 159 5.02 -8.58 2.17
C ILE A 159 3.86 -9.24 2.91
N GLY A 160 2.81 -8.48 3.20
CA GLY A 160 1.62 -9.01 3.83
C GLY A 160 0.42 -8.09 3.72
N GLY A 161 -0.77 -8.70 3.63
CA GLY A 161 -2.05 -8.01 3.66
C GLY A 161 -2.79 -8.25 4.97
N SER A 162 -3.61 -7.27 5.41
CA SER A 162 -4.41 -7.40 6.63
C SER A 162 -3.53 -7.67 7.86
N PHE A 163 -3.82 -8.70 8.63
CA PHE A 163 -2.95 -9.16 9.73
C PHE A 163 -1.51 -9.45 9.28
N GLY A 164 -1.31 -9.87 8.02
CA GLY A 164 0.03 -10.00 7.44
C GLY A 164 0.77 -8.67 7.36
N GLY A 165 0.06 -7.57 7.09
CA GLY A 165 0.64 -6.22 7.09
C GLY A 165 1.08 -5.75 8.49
N MET A 166 0.36 -6.11 9.56
CA MET A 166 0.81 -5.85 10.93
C MET A 166 2.13 -6.59 11.24
N GLN A 167 2.27 -7.83 10.73
CA GLN A 167 3.53 -8.56 10.84
C GLN A 167 4.66 -7.86 10.07
N VAL A 168 4.37 -7.33 8.87
CA VAL A 168 5.36 -6.56 8.07
C VAL A 168 5.83 -5.31 8.82
N LEU A 169 4.92 -4.56 9.47
CA LEU A 169 5.29 -3.41 10.30
C LEU A 169 6.24 -3.82 11.41
N GLU A 170 5.94 -4.91 12.09
CA GLU A 170 6.80 -5.44 13.16
C GLU A 170 8.16 -5.90 12.63
N TRP A 171 8.22 -6.52 11.44
CA TRP A 171 9.46 -6.84 10.74
C TRP A 171 10.31 -5.60 10.48
N ALA A 172 9.69 -4.54 9.95
CA ALA A 172 10.38 -3.30 9.61
C ALA A 172 10.98 -2.60 10.84
N ILE A 173 10.26 -2.66 11.98
CA ILE A 173 10.68 -2.04 13.23
C ILE A 173 11.79 -2.86 13.92
N ARG A 174 11.60 -4.16 14.05
CA ARG A 174 12.53 -5.00 14.84
C ARG A 174 13.76 -5.47 14.09
N TYR A 175 13.64 -5.64 12.79
CA TYR A 175 14.71 -6.20 11.97
C TYR A 175 15.08 -5.30 10.78
N PRO A 176 15.35 -4.00 11.01
CA PRO A 176 15.51 -3.00 9.94
C PRO A 176 16.72 -3.24 9.03
N ASN A 177 17.68 -4.11 9.46
CA ASN A 177 18.84 -4.47 8.64
C ASN A 177 18.69 -5.83 7.96
N TYR A 178 17.59 -6.55 8.23
CA TYR A 178 17.35 -7.88 7.68
C TYR A 178 16.47 -7.85 6.43
N VAL A 179 15.70 -6.78 6.24
CA VAL A 179 14.73 -6.64 5.16
C VAL A 179 15.11 -5.46 4.29
N SER A 180 15.20 -5.66 2.97
CA SER A 180 15.53 -4.59 2.03
C SER A 180 14.30 -3.73 1.66
N ARG A 181 13.10 -4.30 1.61
CA ARG A 181 11.83 -3.60 1.30
C ARG A 181 10.67 -4.18 2.09
N CYS A 182 9.73 -3.33 2.50
CA CYS A 182 8.54 -3.73 3.24
C CYS A 182 7.28 -3.32 2.49
N ILE A 183 6.34 -4.25 2.30
CA ILE A 183 5.09 -4.02 1.57
C ILE A 183 3.91 -4.34 2.48
N VAL A 184 3.18 -3.30 2.88
CA VAL A 184 2.02 -3.34 3.77
C VAL A 184 0.75 -3.09 2.95
N ILE A 185 -0.19 -4.02 2.96
CA ILE A 185 -1.40 -3.93 2.16
C ILE A 185 -2.63 -4.02 3.06
N ALA A 186 -3.53 -3.04 2.97
CA ALA A 186 -4.80 -3.04 3.69
C ALA A 186 -4.63 -3.42 5.18
N ALA A 187 -3.75 -2.71 5.88
CA ALA A 187 -3.42 -2.94 7.29
C ALA A 187 -3.24 -1.63 8.05
N ALA A 188 -3.16 -1.70 9.36
CA ALA A 188 -3.04 -0.55 10.24
C ALA A 188 -2.04 -0.79 11.36
N ALA A 189 -1.58 0.29 11.99
CA ALA A 189 -0.70 0.28 13.16
C ALA A 189 -1.42 -0.15 14.46
N SER A 190 -2.75 -0.12 14.46
CA SER A 190 -3.64 -0.66 15.51
C SER A 190 -5.04 -0.85 14.95
N LEU A 191 -5.87 -1.67 15.59
CA LEU A 191 -7.27 -1.79 15.24
C LEU A 191 -8.07 -0.60 15.76
N ASN A 192 -8.97 -0.06 14.94
CA ASN A 192 -9.94 0.92 15.37
C ASN A 192 -11.08 0.27 16.19
N ALA A 193 -11.91 1.08 16.86
CA ALA A 193 -12.99 0.60 17.72
C ALA A 193 -13.99 -0.31 17.00
N GLN A 194 -14.23 -0.09 15.72
CA GLN A 194 -15.15 -0.91 14.92
C GLN A 194 -14.57 -2.30 14.65
N ALA A 195 -13.30 -2.39 14.28
CA ALA A 195 -12.60 -3.66 14.06
C ALA A 195 -12.51 -4.47 15.36
N LEU A 196 -12.16 -3.80 16.48
CA LEU A 196 -12.19 -4.41 17.83
C LEU A 196 -13.57 -4.97 18.17
N ALA A 197 -14.65 -4.24 17.87
CA ALA A 197 -16.01 -4.71 18.15
C ALA A 197 -16.35 -5.98 17.36
N PHE A 198 -15.96 -6.09 16.10
CA PHE A 198 -16.14 -7.30 15.29
C PHE A 198 -15.37 -8.49 15.87
N ASP A 199 -14.13 -8.31 16.27
CA ASP A 199 -13.32 -9.37 16.86
C ASP A 199 -13.85 -9.82 18.23
N ILE A 200 -14.29 -8.89 19.07
CA ILE A 200 -14.93 -9.19 20.36
C ILE A 200 -16.20 -10.05 20.16
N ILE A 201 -17.08 -9.69 19.22
CA ILE A 201 -18.30 -10.46 18.93
C ILE A 201 -17.94 -11.84 18.37
N GLY A 202 -16.95 -11.90 17.47
CA GLY A 202 -16.45 -13.15 16.91
C GLY A 202 -15.93 -14.11 18.00
N ARG A 203 -15.11 -13.61 18.92
CA ARG A 203 -14.58 -14.39 20.06
C ARG A 203 -15.68 -14.82 21.03
N ARG A 204 -16.60 -13.94 21.38
CA ARG A 204 -17.76 -14.27 22.23
C ARG A 204 -18.61 -15.38 21.61
N SER A 205 -18.88 -15.31 20.31
CA SER A 205 -19.61 -16.36 19.62
C SER A 205 -18.97 -17.75 19.77
N ILE A 206 -17.64 -17.81 19.83
CA ILE A 206 -16.89 -19.06 20.04
C ILE A 206 -16.94 -19.48 21.52
N THR A 207 -16.63 -18.57 22.44
CA THR A 207 -16.51 -18.88 23.87
C THR A 207 -17.84 -19.18 24.53
N GLU A 208 -18.94 -18.66 23.98
CA GLU A 208 -20.31 -18.96 24.41
C GLU A 208 -20.90 -20.24 23.76
N ASP A 209 -20.23 -20.84 22.77
CA ASP A 209 -20.63 -22.18 22.28
C ASP A 209 -20.31 -23.23 23.35
N PRO A 210 -21.33 -23.95 23.93
CA PRO A 210 -21.10 -24.94 24.99
C PRO A 210 -20.11 -26.04 24.61
N ARG A 211 -19.84 -26.23 23.30
CA ARG A 211 -18.92 -27.25 22.81
C ARG A 211 -17.46 -26.75 22.81
N TRP A 212 -17.21 -25.48 23.06
CA TRP A 212 -15.87 -24.94 23.23
C TRP A 212 -15.21 -25.50 24.50
N ASN A 213 -16.00 -25.80 25.52
CA ASN A 213 -15.55 -26.49 26.73
C ASN A 213 -14.29 -25.85 27.35
N LEU A 214 -14.34 -24.53 27.55
CA LEU A 214 -13.22 -23.74 28.08
C LEU A 214 -11.91 -23.97 27.32
N GLY A 215 -11.97 -24.20 26.00
CA GLY A 215 -10.81 -24.43 25.12
C GLY A 215 -10.31 -25.90 25.08
N ASN A 216 -10.90 -26.80 25.87
CA ASN A 216 -10.45 -28.20 25.99
C ASN A 216 -11.36 -29.19 25.22
N TYR A 217 -11.55 -28.96 23.94
CA TYR A 217 -12.45 -29.76 23.07
C TYR A 217 -11.73 -30.75 22.16
N TYR A 218 -10.38 -30.81 22.16
CA TYR A 218 -9.62 -31.60 21.18
C TYR A 218 -9.87 -33.10 21.27
N ALA A 219 -10.05 -33.64 22.48
CA ALA A 219 -10.38 -35.03 22.69
C ALA A 219 -11.85 -35.38 22.37
N SER A 220 -12.70 -34.36 22.16
CA SER A 220 -14.13 -34.55 21.89
C SER A 220 -14.43 -34.64 20.39
N THR A 221 -15.42 -35.44 20.02
CA THR A 221 -16.02 -35.41 18.67
C THR A 221 -16.89 -34.16 18.45
N ARG A 222 -17.29 -33.49 19.54
CA ARG A 222 -18.12 -32.28 19.52
C ARG A 222 -17.21 -31.05 19.62
N LYS A 223 -17.06 -30.36 18.50
CA LYS A 223 -16.24 -29.14 18.41
C LYS A 223 -17.12 -27.88 18.35
N PRO A 224 -16.64 -26.67 18.70
CA PRO A 224 -17.42 -25.43 18.74
C PRO A 224 -17.72 -24.88 17.33
N LYS A 225 -18.31 -25.72 16.48
CA LYS A 225 -18.59 -25.41 15.07
C LYS A 225 -19.64 -24.32 14.89
N LEU A 226 -20.56 -24.18 15.85
CA LEU A 226 -21.59 -23.14 15.78
C LEU A 226 -20.96 -21.76 16.01
N GLY A 227 -20.21 -21.59 17.09
CA GLY A 227 -19.53 -20.35 17.45
C GLY A 227 -18.52 -19.94 16.39
N LEU A 228 -17.64 -20.86 15.98
CA LEU A 228 -16.65 -20.59 14.91
C LEU A 228 -17.34 -20.23 13.57
N GLY A 229 -18.47 -20.87 13.25
CA GLY A 229 -19.25 -20.54 12.07
C GLY A 229 -19.88 -19.15 12.13
N GLN A 230 -20.34 -18.71 13.32
CA GLN A 230 -20.86 -17.34 13.50
C GLN A 230 -19.75 -16.30 13.37
N ALA A 231 -18.60 -16.53 14.00
CA ALA A 231 -17.44 -15.66 13.86
C ALA A 231 -17.04 -15.50 12.37
N ARG A 232 -17.09 -16.60 11.57
CA ARG A 232 -16.79 -16.52 10.13
C ARG A 232 -17.84 -15.77 9.33
N ARG A 233 -19.14 -15.90 9.65
CA ARG A 233 -20.19 -15.12 8.99
C ARG A 233 -19.99 -13.63 9.22
N LEU A 234 -19.69 -13.25 10.45
CA LEU A 234 -19.40 -11.87 10.81
C LEU A 234 -18.19 -11.32 10.04
N ALA A 235 -17.08 -12.07 10.04
CA ALA A 235 -15.88 -11.69 9.30
C ALA A 235 -16.14 -11.50 7.80
N HIS A 236 -16.99 -12.33 7.17
CA HIS A 236 -17.32 -12.15 5.75
C HIS A 236 -18.16 -10.90 5.45
N ILE A 237 -18.82 -10.32 6.43
CA ILE A 237 -19.46 -9.01 6.26
C ILE A 237 -18.37 -7.93 6.14
N THR A 238 -17.32 -8.01 6.95
CA THR A 238 -16.25 -7.01 6.95
C THR A 238 -15.29 -7.13 5.75
N TYR A 239 -15.22 -8.28 5.09
CA TYR A 239 -14.34 -8.53 3.95
C TYR A 239 -14.86 -7.98 2.63
N LEU A 240 -16.16 -7.74 2.52
CA LEU A 240 -16.79 -7.20 1.33
C LEU A 240 -17.32 -5.80 1.62
N SER A 241 -17.21 -4.92 0.63
CA SER A 241 -17.87 -3.60 0.70
C SER A 241 -19.40 -3.74 0.55
N GLU A 242 -20.14 -2.71 0.94
CA GLU A 242 -21.59 -2.62 0.72
C GLU A 242 -21.90 -2.73 -0.78
N ALA A 243 -21.17 -2.02 -1.63
CA ALA A 243 -21.34 -2.05 -3.08
C ALA A 243 -21.14 -3.48 -3.65
N SER A 244 -20.08 -4.18 -3.21
CA SER A 244 -19.84 -5.57 -3.63
C SER A 244 -20.90 -6.54 -3.15
N MET A 245 -21.41 -6.36 -1.93
CA MET A 245 -22.53 -7.14 -1.41
C MET A 245 -23.82 -6.90 -2.20
N SER A 246 -24.11 -5.63 -2.51
CA SER A 246 -25.28 -5.24 -3.29
C SER A 246 -25.20 -5.75 -4.73
N ASP A 247 -24.06 -5.67 -5.39
CA ASP A 247 -23.84 -6.19 -6.73
C ASP A 247 -23.99 -7.72 -6.80
N LYS A 248 -23.37 -8.44 -5.84
CA LYS A 248 -23.40 -9.91 -5.83
C LYS A 248 -24.75 -10.50 -5.47
N PHE A 249 -25.47 -9.91 -4.55
CA PHE A 249 -26.63 -10.52 -3.93
C PHE A 249 -27.89 -9.66 -4.02
N GLY A 250 -27.77 -8.34 -3.95
CA GLY A 250 -28.88 -7.42 -3.87
C GLY A 250 -29.92 -7.89 -2.83
N ARG A 251 -31.18 -7.93 -3.25
CA ARG A 251 -32.30 -8.54 -2.49
C ARG A 251 -32.79 -9.84 -3.13
N ALA A 252 -31.93 -10.51 -3.90
CA ALA A 252 -32.29 -11.74 -4.58
C ALA A 252 -32.73 -12.83 -3.59
N ARG A 253 -33.81 -13.52 -3.91
CA ARG A 253 -34.37 -14.61 -3.11
C ARG A 253 -34.14 -15.95 -3.80
N ARG A 254 -33.75 -16.94 -3.00
CA ARG A 254 -33.65 -18.32 -3.44
C ARG A 254 -34.99 -19.00 -3.24
N LEU A 255 -35.51 -19.65 -4.27
CA LEU A 255 -36.71 -20.51 -4.12
C LEU A 255 -36.36 -21.67 -3.20
N ALA A 256 -36.89 -21.67 -1.99
CA ALA A 256 -36.77 -22.78 -1.06
C ALA A 256 -37.58 -23.96 -1.58
N TRP A 257 -36.92 -24.98 -2.12
CA TRP A 257 -37.59 -26.24 -2.42
C TRP A 257 -37.88 -27.00 -1.11
N VAL A 258 -39.13 -27.02 -0.68
CA VAL A 258 -39.59 -27.74 0.52
C VAL A 258 -40.27 -29.02 0.08
N GLY A 259 -39.51 -30.12 -0.03
CA GLY A 259 -40.05 -31.45 -0.23
C GLY A 259 -39.67 -32.40 0.92
N GLY A 260 -40.63 -32.99 1.60
CA GLY A 260 -40.40 -34.08 2.54
C GLY A 260 -41.06 -33.99 3.93
N SER A 261 -41.52 -35.07 4.46
CA SER A 261 -42.40 -35.23 5.64
C SER A 261 -41.77 -35.12 7.04
N ALA A 262 -40.51 -34.63 7.16
CA ALA A 262 -39.91 -34.30 8.48
C ALA A 262 -40.36 -32.92 9.00
N PHE A 263 -41.59 -32.56 8.79
CA PHE A 263 -42.12 -31.20 8.61
C PHE A 263 -42.27 -30.36 9.90
N PHE A 264 -42.50 -30.96 11.05
CA PHE A 264 -42.97 -30.18 12.22
C PHE A 264 -41.87 -29.57 13.10
N LYS A 265 -40.76 -30.27 13.33
CA LYS A 265 -39.60 -29.70 14.07
C LYS A 265 -38.78 -28.75 13.22
N LEU A 266 -38.77 -28.96 11.92
CA LEU A 266 -38.11 -28.13 10.94
C LEU A 266 -38.84 -26.79 10.71
N LYS A 267 -40.19 -26.79 10.79
CA LYS A 267 -41.07 -25.63 10.55
C LYS A 267 -40.80 -24.45 11.50
N ALA A 268 -40.52 -24.72 12.80
CA ALA A 268 -40.21 -23.67 13.76
C ALA A 268 -38.84 -22.99 13.49
N ARG A 269 -37.82 -23.74 13.05
CA ARG A 269 -36.53 -23.19 12.62
C ARG A 269 -36.59 -22.48 11.27
N LEU A 270 -37.37 -23.00 10.33
CA LEU A 270 -37.55 -22.42 8.98
C LEU A 270 -38.40 -21.14 8.99
N ARG A 271 -39.24 -20.93 10.01
CA ARG A 271 -40.10 -19.76 10.11
C ARG A 271 -39.33 -18.43 10.20
N PHE A 272 -38.08 -18.47 10.70
CA PHE A 272 -37.19 -17.30 10.84
C PHE A 272 -36.03 -17.30 9.86
N ARG A 273 -35.93 -18.29 8.96
CA ARG A 273 -34.97 -18.27 7.85
C ARG A 273 -35.57 -17.51 6.69
N THR A 274 -34.87 -16.46 6.31
CA THR A 274 -35.11 -15.75 5.07
C THR A 274 -34.42 -16.49 3.94
N SER A 275 -35.01 -16.50 2.75
CA SER A 275 -34.44 -17.18 1.58
C SER A 275 -33.64 -16.25 0.70
N PHE A 276 -32.83 -15.33 1.29
CA PHE A 276 -31.97 -14.46 0.53
C PHE A 276 -30.66 -15.17 0.10
N GLU A 277 -30.16 -14.83 -1.07
CA GLU A 277 -28.89 -15.40 -1.59
C GLU A 277 -27.71 -15.13 -0.66
N VAL A 278 -27.66 -13.96 -0.02
CA VAL A 278 -26.62 -13.61 0.97
C VAL A 278 -26.59 -14.58 2.16
N GLU A 279 -27.73 -15.10 2.62
CA GLU A 279 -27.77 -16.12 3.68
C GLU A 279 -27.05 -17.41 3.23
N SER A 280 -27.33 -17.84 2.00
CA SER A 280 -26.71 -19.02 1.41
C SER A 280 -25.19 -18.86 1.29
N TYR A 281 -24.73 -17.68 0.88
CA TYR A 281 -23.31 -17.34 0.81
C TYR A 281 -22.64 -17.42 2.18
N LEU A 282 -23.18 -16.72 3.18
CA LEU A 282 -22.62 -16.72 4.54
C LEU A 282 -22.58 -18.13 5.15
N ASP A 283 -23.63 -18.94 4.93
CA ASP A 283 -23.68 -20.33 5.37
C ASP A 283 -22.67 -21.21 4.65
N HIS A 284 -22.43 -20.98 3.35
CA HIS A 284 -21.40 -21.68 2.61
C HIS A 284 -20.00 -21.38 3.16
N GLN A 285 -19.70 -20.11 3.37
CA GLN A 285 -18.40 -19.67 3.91
C GLN A 285 -18.16 -20.23 5.32
N ALA A 286 -19.17 -20.19 6.18
CA ALA A 286 -19.08 -20.78 7.52
C ALA A 286 -18.80 -22.29 7.46
N ARG A 287 -19.55 -23.06 6.61
CA ARG A 287 -19.34 -24.51 6.45
C ARG A 287 -17.93 -24.85 5.94
N LYS A 288 -17.42 -24.09 4.97
CA LYS A 288 -16.06 -24.27 4.48
C LYS A 288 -15.02 -24.03 5.58
N PHE A 289 -15.23 -22.99 6.38
CA PHE A 289 -14.28 -22.57 7.40
C PHE A 289 -14.18 -23.51 8.60
N ILE A 290 -15.30 -23.95 9.16
CA ILE A 290 -15.34 -24.84 10.36
C ILE A 290 -14.68 -26.21 10.14
N ASN A 291 -14.40 -26.58 8.91
CA ASN A 291 -13.71 -27.83 8.58
C ASN A 291 -12.20 -27.66 8.39
N ARG A 292 -11.71 -26.42 8.23
CA ARG A 292 -10.29 -26.15 7.95
C ARG A 292 -9.60 -25.30 9.02
N PHE A 293 -10.34 -24.72 9.96
CA PHE A 293 -9.76 -23.82 10.95
C PHE A 293 -10.10 -24.24 12.38
N ASP A 294 -9.20 -23.92 13.31
CA ASP A 294 -9.34 -24.23 14.74
C ASP A 294 -9.88 -23.04 15.52
N ALA A 295 -10.80 -23.29 16.47
CA ALA A 295 -11.44 -22.23 17.22
C ALA A 295 -10.48 -21.54 18.21
N ASN A 296 -9.62 -22.27 18.90
CA ASN A 296 -8.65 -21.65 19.80
C ASN A 296 -7.61 -20.85 19.01
N SER A 297 -7.14 -21.36 17.88
CA SER A 297 -6.26 -20.57 17.00
C SER A 297 -6.90 -19.25 16.57
N TYR A 298 -8.19 -19.25 16.23
CA TYR A 298 -8.92 -18.02 15.92
C TYR A 298 -8.93 -17.05 17.11
N LEU A 299 -9.20 -17.56 18.33
CA LEU A 299 -9.21 -16.75 19.55
C LEU A 299 -7.83 -16.11 19.83
N HIS A 300 -6.76 -16.89 19.70
CA HIS A 300 -5.39 -16.40 19.97
C HIS A 300 -4.94 -15.38 18.93
N ILE A 301 -5.21 -15.63 17.64
CA ILE A 301 -4.77 -14.72 16.58
C ILE A 301 -5.53 -13.39 16.64
N THR A 302 -6.87 -13.42 16.80
CA THR A 302 -7.65 -12.18 16.94
C THR A 302 -7.29 -11.43 18.22
N ARG A 303 -6.90 -12.13 19.29
CA ARG A 303 -6.40 -11.48 20.50
C ARG A 303 -5.05 -10.78 20.25
N ALA A 304 -4.14 -11.43 19.51
CA ALA A 304 -2.86 -10.82 19.15
C ALA A 304 -3.04 -9.58 18.25
N MET A 305 -4.07 -9.57 17.40
CA MET A 305 -4.44 -8.40 16.59
C MET A 305 -4.97 -7.25 17.44
N ASP A 306 -5.90 -7.53 18.36
CA ASP A 306 -6.47 -6.52 19.24
C ASP A 306 -5.43 -5.81 20.12
N GLU A 307 -4.46 -6.57 20.61
CA GLU A 307 -3.40 -6.09 21.50
C GLU A 307 -2.23 -5.45 20.74
N TYR A 308 -2.29 -5.43 19.41
CA TYR A 308 -1.29 -4.76 18.59
C TYR A 308 -1.62 -3.30 18.42
N ASP A 309 -0.92 -2.44 19.16
CA ASP A 309 -0.98 -0.99 19.05
C ASP A 309 0.43 -0.41 19.14
N LEU A 310 0.92 0.10 18.01
CA LEU A 310 2.27 0.67 17.93
C LEU A 310 2.40 1.97 18.73
N ARG A 311 1.31 2.73 18.92
CA ARG A 311 1.33 3.94 19.74
C ARG A 311 1.45 3.61 21.23
N GLU A 312 0.66 2.64 21.69
CA GLU A 312 0.75 2.18 23.07
C GLU A 312 2.13 1.58 23.38
N GLN A 313 2.67 0.81 22.44
CA GLN A 313 3.95 0.11 22.62
C GLN A 313 5.17 1.02 22.54
N HIS A 314 5.11 2.12 21.79
CA HIS A 314 6.26 2.99 21.50
C HIS A 314 6.06 4.46 21.89
N GLY A 315 4.86 4.85 22.32
CA GLY A 315 4.50 6.24 22.66
C GLY A 315 3.90 7.02 21.50
N SER A 316 4.41 6.87 20.27
CA SER A 316 3.81 7.42 19.04
C SER A 316 4.19 6.58 17.81
N LEU A 317 3.54 6.84 16.68
CA LEU A 317 3.91 6.18 15.41
C LEU A 317 5.30 6.61 14.94
N GLU A 318 5.66 7.86 15.12
CA GLU A 318 6.98 8.37 14.75
C GLU A 318 8.07 7.68 15.59
N GLN A 319 7.83 7.46 16.88
CA GLN A 319 8.76 6.71 17.71
C GLN A 319 8.89 5.26 17.26
N ALA A 320 7.78 4.59 16.96
CA ALA A 320 7.78 3.24 16.40
C ALA A 320 8.56 3.17 15.09
N PHE A 321 8.28 4.08 14.16
CA PHE A 321 8.85 4.09 12.81
C PHE A 321 10.27 4.67 12.74
N SER A 322 10.76 5.30 13.80
CA SER A 322 12.13 5.85 13.84
C SER A 322 13.21 4.81 13.50
N GLN A 323 12.97 3.55 13.87
CA GLN A 323 13.88 2.41 13.64
C GLN A 323 13.85 1.89 12.20
N ILE A 324 12.79 2.18 11.43
CA ILE A 324 12.63 1.68 10.06
C ILE A 324 13.72 2.26 9.17
N ARG A 325 14.35 1.40 8.37
CA ARG A 325 15.41 1.76 7.40
C ARG A 325 15.03 1.41 5.97
N SER A 326 14.24 0.37 5.82
CA SER A 326 13.80 -0.12 4.50
C SER A 326 12.78 0.82 3.89
N PRO A 327 12.82 1.07 2.58
CA PRO A 327 11.70 1.66 1.86
C PRO A 327 10.41 0.89 2.12
N MET A 328 9.33 1.65 2.33
CA MET A 328 7.99 1.11 2.61
C MET A 328 7.08 1.34 1.40
N LEU A 329 6.32 0.31 1.00
CA LEU A 329 5.15 0.48 0.16
C LEU A 329 3.91 0.22 1.02
N ILE A 330 3.06 1.22 1.12
CA ILE A 330 1.76 1.12 1.79
C ILE A 330 0.68 1.16 0.72
N VAL A 331 -0.22 0.18 0.75
CA VAL A 331 -1.33 0.07 -0.19
C VAL A 331 -2.65 0.05 0.58
N SER A 332 -3.52 1.01 0.31
CA SER A 332 -4.90 1.04 0.80
C SER A 332 -5.90 0.71 -0.31
N LEU A 333 -7.11 0.35 0.07
CA LEU A 333 -8.19 -0.09 -0.82
C LEU A 333 -9.43 0.76 -0.58
N SER A 334 -9.98 1.38 -1.63
CA SER A 334 -11.08 2.35 -1.51
C SER A 334 -12.35 1.79 -0.85
N GLY A 335 -12.61 0.50 -1.02
CA GLY A 335 -13.78 -0.16 -0.46
C GLY A 335 -13.53 -0.84 0.90
N ASP A 336 -12.33 -0.72 1.47
CA ASP A 336 -12.00 -1.35 2.74
C ASP A 336 -12.50 -0.51 3.92
N TRP A 337 -13.46 -1.06 4.65
CA TRP A 337 -14.04 -0.44 5.83
C TRP A 337 -13.65 -1.14 7.14
N LEU A 338 -12.81 -2.18 7.04
CA LEU A 338 -12.19 -2.87 8.18
C LEU A 338 -10.83 -2.22 8.52
N PHE A 339 -9.97 -2.03 7.50
CA PHE A 339 -8.73 -1.27 7.57
C PHE A 339 -8.85 -0.10 6.60
N THR A 340 -9.32 1.02 7.11
CA THR A 340 -9.70 2.16 6.27
C THR A 340 -8.49 2.85 5.65
N PRO A 341 -8.67 3.55 4.50
CA PRO A 341 -7.59 4.33 3.89
C PRO A 341 -6.92 5.31 4.85
N GLU A 342 -7.69 5.96 5.72
CA GLU A 342 -7.18 6.94 6.70
C GLU A 342 -6.15 6.32 7.66
N GLN A 343 -6.32 5.05 8.03
CA GLN A 343 -5.33 4.35 8.87
C GLN A 343 -4.01 4.10 8.10
N SER A 344 -4.07 3.89 6.80
CA SER A 344 -2.89 3.77 5.94
C SER A 344 -2.22 5.14 5.75
N GLU A 345 -2.99 6.19 5.53
CA GLU A 345 -2.52 7.56 5.38
C GLU A 345 -1.80 8.05 6.64
N GLU A 346 -2.31 7.71 7.82
CA GLU A 346 -1.69 8.02 9.09
C GLU A 346 -0.27 7.41 9.22
N MET A 347 -0.08 6.17 8.75
CA MET A 347 1.24 5.54 8.69
C MET A 347 2.16 6.27 7.69
N VAL A 348 1.64 6.66 6.53
CA VAL A 348 2.37 7.43 5.52
C VAL A 348 2.80 8.78 6.08
N GLN A 349 1.90 9.51 6.74
CA GLN A 349 2.19 10.79 7.36
C GLN A 349 3.32 10.70 8.40
N ALA A 350 3.28 9.67 9.25
CA ALA A 350 4.34 9.43 10.24
C ALA A 350 5.71 9.16 9.58
N LEU A 351 5.74 8.38 8.49
CA LEU A 351 6.96 8.12 7.73
C LEU A 351 7.48 9.37 7.02
N LEU A 352 6.62 10.17 6.40
CA LEU A 352 6.98 11.44 5.77
C LEU A 352 7.53 12.45 6.77
N THR A 353 6.92 12.56 7.95
CA THR A 353 7.41 13.42 9.04
C THR A 353 8.84 13.05 9.45
N LEU A 354 9.16 11.77 9.46
CA LEU A 354 10.50 11.25 9.76
C LEU A 354 11.47 11.33 8.57
N GLY A 355 11.03 11.75 7.40
CA GLY A 355 11.83 11.74 6.17
C GLY A 355 12.23 10.32 5.74
N LYS A 356 11.40 9.32 6.02
CA LYS A 356 11.62 7.94 5.60
C LYS A 356 11.13 7.70 4.18
N PRO A 357 11.82 6.84 3.40
CA PRO A 357 11.37 6.50 2.05
C PRO A 357 10.04 5.73 2.13
N VAL A 358 9.00 6.28 1.54
CA VAL A 358 7.66 5.70 1.51
C VAL A 358 6.98 5.95 0.18
N SER A 359 6.40 4.90 -0.37
CA SER A 359 5.46 4.95 -1.48
C SER A 359 4.06 4.60 -0.98
N TYR A 360 3.06 5.29 -1.48
CA TYR A 360 1.66 5.07 -1.13
C TYR A 360 0.81 4.89 -2.38
N PHE A 361 0.05 3.82 -2.43
CA PHE A 361 -0.88 3.53 -3.51
C PHE A 361 -2.27 3.29 -2.94
N HIS A 362 -3.18 4.22 -3.20
CA HIS A 362 -4.58 4.02 -2.93
C HIS A 362 -5.27 3.42 -4.15
N LEU A 363 -5.62 2.13 -4.08
CA LEU A 363 -6.21 1.40 -5.20
C LEU A 363 -7.74 1.50 -5.18
N GLN A 364 -8.30 1.79 -6.36
CA GLN A 364 -9.74 1.76 -6.58
C GLN A 364 -10.24 0.31 -6.60
N ALA A 365 -10.66 -0.18 -5.45
CA ALA A 365 -11.06 -1.56 -5.27
C ALA A 365 -12.42 -1.65 -4.55
N PRO A 366 -13.52 -1.57 -5.28
CA PRO A 366 -14.87 -1.58 -4.68
C PRO A 366 -15.24 -2.91 -4.01
N ALA A 367 -14.41 -3.94 -4.16
CA ALA A 367 -14.67 -5.26 -3.57
C ALA A 367 -14.53 -5.30 -2.03
N GLY A 368 -13.93 -4.27 -1.40
CA GLY A 368 -13.68 -4.24 0.04
C GLY A 368 -12.34 -4.86 0.43
N HIS A 369 -12.22 -5.30 1.68
CA HIS A 369 -10.97 -5.79 2.25
C HIS A 369 -10.33 -6.95 1.46
N ASP A 370 -11.12 -7.90 0.96
CA ASP A 370 -10.62 -9.04 0.17
C ASP A 370 -10.07 -8.63 -1.21
N ALA A 371 -10.10 -7.34 -1.58
CA ALA A 371 -9.62 -6.88 -2.88
C ALA A 371 -8.13 -7.17 -3.10
N PHE A 372 -7.29 -7.18 -2.05
CA PHE A 372 -5.87 -7.55 -2.20
C PHE A 372 -5.67 -9.01 -2.64
N LEU A 373 -6.68 -9.86 -2.47
CA LEU A 373 -6.69 -11.25 -2.95
C LEU A 373 -7.33 -11.40 -4.34
N THR A 374 -8.21 -10.50 -4.73
CA THR A 374 -9.08 -10.65 -5.91
C THR A 374 -8.79 -9.65 -7.04
N HIS A 375 -8.24 -8.46 -6.74
CA HIS A 375 -7.88 -7.42 -7.71
C HIS A 375 -6.36 -7.41 -7.99
N ILE A 376 -5.85 -8.58 -8.34
CA ILE A 376 -4.41 -8.80 -8.59
C ILE A 376 -3.92 -7.99 -9.79
N ASP A 377 -4.77 -7.74 -10.77
CA ASP A 377 -4.48 -6.95 -11.98
C ASP A 377 -4.00 -5.52 -11.66
N GLN A 378 -4.54 -4.91 -10.61
CA GLN A 378 -4.11 -3.58 -10.15
C GLN A 378 -2.90 -3.66 -9.20
N LEU A 379 -2.89 -4.64 -8.31
CA LEU A 379 -1.88 -4.76 -7.26
C LEU A 379 -0.53 -5.31 -7.77
N ALA A 380 -0.56 -6.31 -8.66
CA ALA A 380 0.65 -6.96 -9.14
C ALA A 380 1.63 -6.03 -9.87
N PRO A 381 1.17 -5.08 -10.73
CA PRO A 381 2.06 -4.11 -11.35
C PRO A 381 2.78 -3.21 -10.34
N VAL A 382 2.11 -2.80 -9.26
CA VAL A 382 2.68 -1.94 -8.21
C VAL A 382 3.73 -2.71 -7.40
N ILE A 383 3.41 -3.93 -6.98
CA ILE A 383 4.35 -4.78 -6.24
C ILE A 383 5.59 -5.05 -7.10
N ARG A 384 5.41 -5.43 -8.37
CA ARG A 384 6.52 -5.69 -9.29
C ARG A 384 7.43 -4.45 -9.46
N ALA A 385 6.83 -3.27 -9.61
CA ALA A 385 7.56 -2.01 -9.76
C ALA A 385 8.35 -1.65 -8.50
N PHE A 386 7.81 -1.96 -7.32
CA PHE A 386 8.48 -1.67 -6.05
C PHE A 386 9.59 -2.67 -5.69
N LEU A 387 9.50 -3.92 -6.13
CA LEU A 387 10.52 -4.93 -5.84
C LEU A 387 11.84 -4.59 -6.55
N PRO A 388 13.00 -4.72 -5.86
CA PRO A 388 14.29 -4.44 -6.49
C PRO A 388 14.59 -5.50 -7.57
N TRP A 389 15.17 -5.07 -8.67
CA TRP A 389 15.61 -5.99 -9.71
C TRP A 389 16.72 -6.90 -9.18
N VAL A 390 16.59 -8.21 -9.41
CA VAL A 390 17.60 -9.23 -9.06
C VAL A 390 18.02 -10.00 -10.32
N GLY A 391 19.33 -10.24 -10.48
CA GLY A 391 19.87 -10.98 -11.64
C GLY A 391 20.01 -10.15 -12.91
N ASP A 392 20.06 -10.82 -14.08
CA ASP A 392 20.31 -10.20 -15.40
C ASP A 392 19.16 -9.32 -15.94
N GLN A 393 18.19 -8.96 -15.14
CA GLN A 393 17.06 -8.08 -15.53
C GLN A 393 17.48 -6.61 -15.74
N ALA A 394 18.73 -6.25 -15.58
CA ALA A 394 19.24 -4.87 -15.62
C ALA A 394 19.06 -4.10 -16.95
N LYS A 395 18.19 -4.55 -17.83
CA LYS A 395 17.75 -3.78 -18.99
C LYS A 395 16.33 -3.25 -18.73
N VAL A 396 16.26 -2.09 -18.07
CA VAL A 396 15.09 -1.22 -18.20
C VAL A 396 14.81 -1.06 -19.69
N PRO A 397 13.63 -1.42 -20.20
CA PRO A 397 13.28 -1.13 -21.59
C PRO A 397 13.52 0.35 -21.86
N ALA A 398 14.10 0.69 -23.03
CA ALA A 398 14.26 2.08 -23.42
C ALA A 398 12.89 2.77 -23.28
N ASP A 399 12.84 3.80 -22.43
CA ASP A 399 11.60 4.48 -22.12
C ASP A 399 11.15 5.28 -23.35
N PRO A 400 9.97 4.99 -23.92
CA PRO A 400 9.43 5.77 -25.03
C PRO A 400 9.11 7.22 -24.65
N GLN A 401 9.14 7.57 -23.36
CA GLN A 401 8.86 8.90 -22.81
C GLN A 401 10.13 9.65 -22.39
N SER A 402 11.32 9.27 -22.85
CA SER A 402 12.54 10.01 -22.53
C SER A 402 12.39 11.50 -22.86
N PRO A 403 12.78 12.41 -21.95
CA PRO A 403 12.64 13.85 -22.15
C PRO A 403 13.44 14.31 -23.37
N ASP A 404 12.87 15.23 -24.15
CA ASP A 404 13.60 15.86 -25.23
C ASP A 404 14.69 16.82 -24.68
N ALA A 405 15.60 17.25 -25.53
CA ALA A 405 16.74 18.11 -25.14
C ALA A 405 16.31 19.45 -24.49
N GLN A 406 15.12 19.96 -24.80
CA GLN A 406 14.60 21.20 -24.20
C GLN A 406 14.05 20.94 -22.80
N THR A 407 13.34 19.85 -22.62
CA THR A 407 12.86 19.40 -21.31
C THR A 407 14.05 19.07 -20.40
N GLU A 408 15.08 18.40 -20.91
CA GLU A 408 16.31 18.14 -20.17
C GLU A 408 17.02 19.44 -19.74
N THR A 409 17.05 20.45 -20.63
CA THR A 409 17.60 21.78 -20.27
C THR A 409 16.78 22.45 -19.15
N ALA A 410 15.46 22.34 -19.19
CA ALA A 410 14.58 22.83 -18.11
C ALA A 410 14.84 22.09 -16.79
N TYR A 411 14.97 20.76 -16.83
CA TYR A 411 15.28 19.94 -15.66
C TYR A 411 16.62 20.35 -15.01
N ARG A 412 17.67 20.59 -15.82
CA ARG A 412 18.97 21.11 -15.32
C ARG A 412 18.83 22.49 -14.67
N CYS A 413 17.95 23.35 -15.19
CA CYS A 413 17.69 24.65 -14.58
C CYS A 413 16.94 24.51 -13.25
N VAL A 414 15.97 23.60 -13.16
CA VAL A 414 15.29 23.24 -11.90
C VAL A 414 16.31 22.69 -10.89
N ALA A 415 17.15 21.73 -11.31
CA ALA A 415 18.18 21.13 -10.47
C ALA A 415 19.16 22.17 -9.91
N ALA A 416 19.52 23.23 -10.70
CA ALA A 416 20.39 24.29 -10.25
C ALA A 416 19.81 25.13 -9.08
N MET A 417 18.48 25.11 -8.88
CA MET A 417 17.78 25.81 -7.80
C MET A 417 17.57 24.94 -6.55
N ILE A 418 17.90 23.65 -6.62
CA ILE A 418 17.67 22.67 -5.54
C ILE A 418 19.00 22.37 -4.85
N ALA A 419 19.00 22.40 -3.52
CA ALA A 419 20.16 22.07 -2.72
C ALA A 419 20.43 20.54 -2.73
N ALA A 420 21.69 20.15 -2.76
CA ALA A 420 22.07 18.75 -2.65
C ALA A 420 21.67 18.16 -1.30
N GLY A 421 21.23 16.89 -1.28
CA GLY A 421 20.81 16.18 -0.07
C GLY A 421 19.49 16.66 0.54
N SER A 422 18.78 17.61 -0.10
CA SER A 422 17.50 18.13 0.41
C SER A 422 16.35 17.14 0.19
N ARG A 423 15.28 17.31 0.96
CA ARG A 423 14.01 16.58 0.76
C ARG A 423 13.19 17.31 -0.31
N VAL A 424 12.84 16.63 -1.37
CA VAL A 424 12.13 17.20 -2.53
C VAL A 424 10.84 16.45 -2.80
N LEU A 425 9.74 17.21 -2.92
CA LEU A 425 8.48 16.71 -3.47
C LEU A 425 8.34 17.19 -4.93
N ASP A 426 8.10 16.26 -5.84
CA ASP A 426 7.79 16.57 -7.25
C ASP A 426 6.27 16.41 -7.46
N LEU A 427 5.54 17.51 -7.51
CA LEU A 427 4.08 17.54 -7.66
C LEU A 427 3.69 17.41 -9.12
N GLY A 428 3.04 16.28 -9.46
CA GLY A 428 2.79 15.87 -10.83
C GLY A 428 4.08 15.31 -11.45
N CYS A 429 4.71 14.35 -10.77
CA CYS A 429 6.03 13.84 -11.15
C CYS A 429 6.04 13.07 -12.48
N GLY A 430 4.87 12.76 -13.03
CA GLY A 430 4.76 11.95 -14.23
C GLY A 430 5.47 10.61 -14.08
N SER A 431 6.25 10.24 -15.08
CA SER A 431 7.03 9.01 -15.03
C SER A 431 8.35 9.10 -14.23
N GLY A 432 8.56 10.19 -13.47
CA GLY A 432 9.66 10.31 -12.50
C GLY A 432 11.04 10.69 -13.07
N HIS A 433 11.15 11.16 -14.31
CA HIS A 433 12.44 11.50 -14.92
C HIS A 433 13.20 12.60 -14.19
N LEU A 434 12.51 13.70 -13.88
CA LEU A 434 13.12 14.82 -13.15
C LEU A 434 13.55 14.37 -11.75
N LEU A 435 12.68 13.66 -11.06
CA LEU A 435 12.93 13.19 -9.70
C LEU A 435 14.13 12.23 -9.67
N LYS A 436 14.21 11.31 -10.63
CA LYS A 436 15.34 10.38 -10.77
C LYS A 436 16.65 11.11 -11.03
N MET A 437 16.65 12.09 -11.93
CA MET A 437 17.82 12.94 -12.21
C MET A 437 18.28 13.68 -10.94
N LEU A 438 17.33 14.23 -10.16
CA LEU A 438 17.66 14.93 -8.91
C LEU A 438 18.25 13.98 -7.86
N GLN A 439 17.73 12.76 -7.77
CA GLN A 439 18.27 11.72 -6.86
C GLN A 439 19.71 11.36 -7.25
N GLU A 440 20.00 11.16 -8.54
CA GLU A 440 21.32 10.75 -9.03
C GLU A 440 22.35 11.90 -8.99
N GLU A 441 21.99 13.10 -9.44
CA GLU A 441 22.93 14.22 -9.55
C GLU A 441 23.08 15.03 -8.26
N LYS A 442 22.03 15.10 -7.45
CA LYS A 442 21.97 15.92 -6.22
C LYS A 442 21.83 15.13 -4.94
N GLN A 443 21.64 13.81 -5.02
CA GLN A 443 21.44 12.93 -3.87
C GLN A 443 20.26 13.38 -2.99
N VAL A 444 19.21 13.93 -3.60
CA VAL A 444 18.01 14.36 -2.88
C VAL A 444 17.24 13.14 -2.36
N VAL A 445 16.57 13.31 -1.23
CA VAL A 445 15.51 12.37 -0.81
C VAL A 445 14.23 12.84 -1.49
N GLY A 446 13.90 12.21 -2.62
CA GLY A 446 12.83 12.66 -3.50
C GLY A 446 11.60 11.77 -3.43
N THR A 447 10.44 12.42 -3.32
CA THR A 447 9.11 11.77 -3.38
C THR A 447 8.32 12.41 -4.52
N GLY A 448 7.70 11.62 -5.37
CA GLY A 448 6.74 12.09 -6.38
C GLY A 448 5.31 12.04 -5.86
N LEU A 449 4.47 12.98 -6.28
CA LEU A 449 3.03 12.88 -6.13
C LEU A 449 2.42 12.87 -7.51
N GLU A 450 1.57 11.86 -7.79
CA GLU A 450 1.00 11.64 -9.12
C GLU A 450 -0.43 11.13 -9.01
N VAL A 451 -1.29 11.50 -9.96
CA VAL A 451 -2.70 11.08 -10.00
C VAL A 451 -2.96 10.00 -11.06
N ASP A 452 -2.11 9.93 -12.09
CA ASP A 452 -2.20 8.90 -13.11
C ASP A 452 -1.46 7.62 -12.69
N PHE A 453 -2.19 6.53 -12.61
CA PHE A 453 -1.66 5.23 -12.16
C PHE A 453 -0.49 4.74 -13.03
N ALA A 454 -0.56 4.90 -14.35
CA ALA A 454 0.48 4.41 -15.26
C ALA A 454 1.78 5.21 -15.10
N SER A 455 1.68 6.52 -14.93
CA SER A 455 2.78 7.43 -14.67
C SER A 455 3.42 7.15 -13.31
N ALA A 456 2.61 7.06 -12.25
CA ALA A 456 3.09 6.73 -10.90
C ALA A 456 3.82 5.38 -10.85
N LYS A 457 3.24 4.35 -11.51
CA LYS A 457 3.91 3.05 -11.65
C LYS A 457 5.24 3.17 -12.37
N SER A 458 5.32 3.94 -13.46
CA SER A 458 6.57 4.14 -14.22
C SER A 458 7.64 4.84 -13.38
N ALA A 459 7.26 5.81 -12.55
CA ALA A 459 8.18 6.47 -11.62
C ALA A 459 8.67 5.48 -10.54
N LEU A 460 7.79 4.64 -10.04
CA LEU A 460 8.13 3.57 -9.09
C LEU A 460 9.10 2.55 -9.71
N ASP A 461 8.87 2.13 -10.97
CA ASP A 461 9.78 1.25 -11.74
C ASP A 461 11.19 1.86 -11.88
N ARG A 462 11.31 3.20 -11.89
CA ARG A 462 12.61 3.92 -11.89
C ARG A 462 13.26 4.00 -10.51
N GLY A 463 12.59 3.48 -9.48
CA GLY A 463 13.08 3.51 -8.10
C GLY A 463 12.85 4.85 -7.40
N CYS A 464 11.88 5.65 -7.86
CA CYS A 464 11.41 6.82 -7.13
C CYS A 464 10.36 6.39 -6.09
N ASP A 465 10.35 7.03 -4.93
CA ASP A 465 9.22 6.92 -4.01
C ASP A 465 8.06 7.75 -4.56
N VAL A 466 6.84 7.20 -4.56
CA VAL A 466 5.67 7.84 -5.19
C VAL A 466 4.44 7.71 -4.32
N LEU A 467 3.74 8.83 -4.17
CA LEU A 467 2.41 8.89 -3.59
C LEU A 467 1.40 8.95 -4.76
N LEU A 468 0.63 7.89 -4.94
CA LEU A 468 -0.50 7.90 -5.86
C LEU A 468 -1.73 8.34 -5.09
N ASP A 469 -2.09 9.60 -5.25
CA ASP A 469 -3.36 10.13 -4.79
C ASP A 469 -4.33 10.19 -5.97
N SER A 470 -5.29 9.31 -5.96
CA SER A 470 -6.46 9.43 -6.83
C SER A 470 -7.52 10.21 -6.06
N PRO A 471 -8.14 11.26 -6.64
CA PRO A 471 -9.25 11.96 -5.98
C PRO A 471 -10.39 10.98 -5.75
N LEU A 472 -10.46 10.42 -4.55
CA LEU A 472 -11.12 9.18 -4.23
C LEU A 472 -12.54 9.27 -3.79
N ASN A 473 -13.00 10.43 -3.52
CA ASN A 473 -14.37 10.60 -3.12
C ASN A 473 -15.13 11.20 -4.32
N GLY A 474 -15.71 10.31 -5.11
CA GLY A 474 -16.69 10.68 -6.14
C GLY A 474 -17.91 11.43 -5.62
N ALA A 475 -17.89 11.87 -4.35
CA ALA A 475 -18.86 12.73 -3.72
C ALA A 475 -18.44 14.21 -3.69
N ASP A 476 -17.13 14.52 -3.63
CA ASP A 476 -16.66 15.90 -3.57
C ASP A 476 -15.50 16.12 -4.55
N GLN A 477 -15.83 16.37 -5.82
CA GLN A 477 -14.88 16.92 -6.81
C GLN A 477 -14.37 18.34 -6.44
N GLU A 478 -14.56 18.76 -5.21
CA GLU A 478 -14.21 20.09 -4.70
C GLU A 478 -12.92 20.14 -3.89
N SER A 479 -12.26 19.00 -3.59
CA SER A 479 -10.93 19.05 -2.95
C SER A 479 -9.89 19.52 -3.98
N ASP A 480 -9.55 20.79 -3.88
CA ASP A 480 -8.63 21.49 -4.79
C ASP A 480 -7.16 21.31 -4.39
N ASP A 481 -6.84 20.42 -3.46
CA ASP A 481 -5.52 20.32 -2.79
C ASP A 481 -4.53 19.36 -3.46
N CYS A 482 -4.97 18.63 -4.49
CA CYS A 482 -4.12 17.74 -5.29
C CYS A 482 -3.33 16.70 -4.46
N GLY A 483 -3.91 16.18 -3.35
CA GLY A 483 -3.27 15.20 -2.49
C GLY A 483 -2.26 15.78 -1.49
N LEU A 484 -2.09 17.10 -1.46
CA LEU A 484 -1.18 17.74 -0.52
C LEU A 484 -1.67 17.66 0.94
N SER A 485 -2.97 17.44 1.17
CA SER A 485 -3.54 17.22 2.52
C SER A 485 -2.96 15.97 3.20
N LEU A 486 -2.55 14.97 2.44
CA LEU A 486 -1.85 13.79 2.95
C LEU A 486 -0.49 14.14 3.57
N ILE A 487 0.12 15.25 3.18
CA ILE A 487 1.50 15.60 3.52
C ILE A 487 1.52 16.56 4.72
N PRO A 488 2.20 16.22 5.82
CA PRO A 488 2.35 17.10 6.97
C PRO A 488 3.12 18.39 6.65
N ASP A 489 2.92 19.42 7.47
CA ASP A 489 3.62 20.71 7.36
C ASP A 489 5.14 20.54 7.40
N ASN A 490 5.85 21.29 6.55
CA ASN A 490 7.32 21.31 6.51
C ASN A 490 7.98 19.93 6.30
N SER A 491 7.28 18.99 5.67
CA SER A 491 7.83 17.66 5.37
C SER A 491 8.96 17.68 4.35
N PHE A 492 9.03 18.72 3.51
CA PHE A 492 10.02 18.88 2.44
C PHE A 492 10.78 20.21 2.57
N ASP A 493 11.96 20.25 1.95
CA ASP A 493 12.72 21.49 1.84
C ASP A 493 12.30 22.26 0.58
N THR A 494 11.95 21.55 -0.50
CA THR A 494 11.53 22.13 -1.77
C THR A 494 10.41 21.31 -2.41
N VAL A 495 9.37 21.98 -2.92
CA VAL A 495 8.40 21.39 -3.84
C VAL A 495 8.71 21.83 -5.26
N VAL A 496 8.69 20.90 -6.21
CA VAL A 496 8.81 21.18 -7.64
C VAL A 496 7.44 21.04 -8.30
N LEU A 497 7.06 22.03 -9.11
CA LEU A 497 5.90 21.99 -10.00
C LEU A 497 6.42 22.16 -11.43
N SER A 498 6.78 21.06 -12.08
CA SER A 498 7.30 21.09 -13.45
C SER A 498 6.16 20.96 -14.46
N GLU A 499 5.71 22.09 -15.00
CA GLU A 499 4.58 22.19 -15.93
C GLU A 499 3.25 21.66 -15.34
N THR A 500 3.08 21.77 -14.04
CA THR A 500 1.93 21.25 -13.31
C THR A 500 0.93 22.35 -12.93
N LEU A 501 1.41 23.56 -12.64
CA LEU A 501 0.55 24.64 -12.12
C LEU A 501 -0.59 25.01 -13.07
N GLN A 502 -0.37 24.98 -14.39
CA GLN A 502 -1.37 25.34 -15.40
C GLN A 502 -2.50 24.32 -15.59
N VAL A 503 -2.33 23.10 -15.06
CA VAL A 503 -3.36 22.05 -15.11
C VAL A 503 -4.19 21.99 -13.81
N MET A 504 -3.80 22.76 -12.79
CA MET A 504 -4.50 22.81 -11.50
C MET A 504 -5.74 23.68 -11.56
N LYS A 505 -6.86 23.24 -10.96
CA LYS A 505 -8.13 24.02 -10.96
C LYS A 505 -8.01 25.36 -10.24
N LYS A 506 -7.30 25.40 -9.11
CA LYS A 506 -7.14 26.60 -8.27
C LYS A 506 -5.65 26.83 -7.93
N PRO A 507 -4.84 27.35 -8.86
CA PRO A 507 -3.40 27.49 -8.71
C PRO A 507 -2.94 28.26 -7.46
N HIS A 508 -3.71 29.27 -7.02
CA HIS A 508 -3.42 30.06 -5.82
C HIS A 508 -3.51 29.22 -4.54
N LYS A 509 -4.53 28.35 -4.42
CA LYS A 509 -4.64 27.44 -3.27
C LYS A 509 -3.56 26.38 -3.27
N VAL A 510 -3.23 25.83 -4.44
CA VAL A 510 -2.15 24.88 -4.58
C VAL A 510 -0.80 25.49 -4.15
N LEU A 511 -0.52 26.74 -4.51
CA LEU A 511 0.70 27.41 -4.08
C LEU A 511 0.73 27.64 -2.54
N ASP A 512 -0.40 27.91 -1.90
CA ASP A 512 -0.49 28.01 -0.46
C ASP A 512 -0.18 26.68 0.24
N GLU A 513 -0.76 25.59 -0.25
CA GLU A 513 -0.51 24.24 0.24
C GLU A 513 0.94 23.78 0.00
N VAL A 514 1.48 24.07 -1.18
CA VAL A 514 2.88 23.82 -1.51
C VAL A 514 3.82 24.51 -0.53
N LEU A 515 3.53 25.77 -0.17
CA LEU A 515 4.32 26.52 0.82
C LEU A 515 3.94 26.20 2.29
N ARG A 516 2.92 25.37 2.53
CA ARG A 516 2.67 24.73 3.83
C ARG A 516 3.58 23.51 4.01
N VAL A 517 3.65 22.66 2.99
CA VAL A 517 4.41 21.40 3.06
C VAL A 517 5.91 21.57 2.86
N ALA A 518 6.36 22.71 2.29
CA ALA A 518 7.79 23.00 2.06
C ALA A 518 8.15 24.46 2.29
N LYS A 519 9.44 24.71 2.57
CA LYS A 519 9.98 26.06 2.79
C LYS A 519 9.98 26.90 1.51
N GLN A 520 10.16 26.28 0.35
CA GLN A 520 10.24 26.91 -0.96
C GLN A 520 9.67 26.04 -2.06
N ALA A 521 9.33 26.65 -3.17
CA ALA A 521 8.90 25.92 -4.37
C ALA A 521 9.68 26.37 -5.62
N VAL A 522 9.85 25.45 -6.55
CA VAL A 522 10.37 25.72 -7.90
C VAL A 522 9.26 25.43 -8.90
N VAL A 523 8.74 26.45 -9.54
CA VAL A 523 7.62 26.37 -10.47
C VAL A 523 8.10 26.59 -11.88
N SER A 524 7.84 25.65 -12.78
CA SER A 524 8.13 25.75 -14.22
C SER A 524 6.82 25.79 -15.02
N PHE A 525 6.70 26.71 -15.95
CA PHE A 525 5.51 26.83 -16.79
C PHE A 525 5.83 27.43 -18.18
N PRO A 526 5.04 27.09 -19.22
CA PRO A 526 5.10 27.73 -20.52
C PRO A 526 4.58 29.16 -20.42
N ASN A 527 5.32 30.11 -21.00
CA ASN A 527 4.93 31.51 -20.97
C ASN A 527 4.06 31.88 -22.18
N PHE A 528 2.76 32.00 -22.00
CA PHE A 528 1.83 32.40 -23.04
C PHE A 528 2.07 33.84 -23.55
N GLY A 529 2.84 34.64 -22.80
CA GLY A 529 3.25 36.01 -23.15
C GLY A 529 4.42 36.11 -24.14
N SER A 530 4.99 35.02 -24.62
CA SER A 530 6.13 35.03 -25.56
C SER A 530 5.78 35.68 -26.91
N LEU A 531 6.75 36.31 -27.54
CA LEU A 531 6.54 37.00 -28.83
C LEU A 531 6.05 36.05 -29.94
N PRO A 532 6.58 34.83 -30.10
CA PRO A 532 6.05 33.87 -31.07
C PRO A 532 4.59 33.55 -30.87
N THR A 533 4.19 33.31 -29.61
CA THR A 533 2.78 33.03 -29.23
C THR A 533 1.86 34.20 -29.56
N ARG A 534 2.27 35.41 -29.17
CA ARG A 534 1.49 36.65 -29.47
C ARG A 534 1.34 36.92 -30.95
N THR A 535 2.45 36.82 -31.70
CA THR A 535 2.43 37.11 -33.16
C THR A 535 1.57 36.09 -33.90
N ARG A 536 1.66 34.81 -33.52
CA ARG A 536 0.82 33.78 -34.13
C ARG A 536 -0.67 34.04 -33.87
N LEU A 537 -1.07 34.34 -32.62
CA LEU A 537 -2.43 34.65 -32.27
C LEU A 537 -2.92 35.91 -33.04
N MET A 538 -2.10 36.96 -33.09
CA MET A 538 -2.43 38.21 -33.76
C MET A 538 -2.59 38.05 -35.28
N VAL A 539 -1.69 37.28 -35.92
CA VAL A 539 -1.67 37.14 -37.40
C VAL A 539 -2.70 36.10 -37.88
N THR A 540 -2.84 35.00 -37.14
CA THR A 540 -3.71 33.91 -37.62
C THR A 540 -5.10 33.89 -37.00
N GLY A 541 -5.33 34.64 -35.89
CA GLY A 541 -6.56 34.60 -35.11
C GLY A 541 -6.87 33.23 -34.50
N ARG A 542 -5.88 32.32 -34.44
CA ARG A 542 -6.04 30.95 -33.91
C ARG A 542 -5.17 30.75 -32.68
N MET A 543 -5.63 29.89 -31.78
CA MET A 543 -4.84 29.50 -30.60
C MET A 543 -3.48 28.98 -31.05
N PRO A 544 -2.38 29.46 -30.42
CA PRO A 544 -1.05 29.02 -30.72
C PRO A 544 -0.89 27.53 -30.42
N LYS A 545 -0.29 26.82 -31.38
CA LYS A 545 0.13 25.42 -31.19
C LYS A 545 1.61 25.36 -31.55
N ASP A 546 2.41 25.01 -30.59
CA ASP A 546 3.87 24.87 -30.74
C ASP A 546 4.40 23.74 -29.85
N ARG A 547 5.71 23.59 -29.74
CA ARG A 547 6.31 22.52 -28.94
C ARG A 547 6.02 22.62 -27.43
N HIS A 548 5.77 23.84 -26.91
CA HIS A 548 5.43 24.10 -25.50
C HIS A 548 3.93 24.03 -25.23
N LEU A 549 3.13 24.16 -26.30
CA LEU A 549 1.67 24.06 -26.31
C LEU A 549 1.26 23.10 -27.41
N PRO A 550 1.56 21.79 -27.30
CA PRO A 550 1.40 20.83 -28.41
C PRO A 550 -0.04 20.42 -28.68
N TYR A 551 -0.95 20.68 -27.75
CA TYR A 551 -2.32 20.21 -27.78
C TYR A 551 -3.23 21.10 -28.62
N GLU A 552 -4.34 20.53 -29.09
CA GLU A 552 -5.44 21.33 -29.64
C GLU A 552 -6.17 22.02 -28.48
N TRP A 553 -6.89 23.10 -28.78
CA TRP A 553 -7.60 23.89 -27.77
C TRP A 553 -8.68 23.09 -27.00
N TYR A 554 -9.17 22.00 -27.57
CA TYR A 554 -10.24 21.16 -27.00
C TYR A 554 -9.75 19.88 -26.31
N ASP A 555 -8.48 19.51 -26.44
CA ASP A 555 -7.89 18.31 -25.81
C ASP A 555 -6.67 18.63 -24.92
N THR A 556 -6.40 19.91 -24.69
CA THR A 556 -5.29 20.35 -23.85
C THR A 556 -5.56 20.06 -22.38
N PRO A 557 -4.60 19.50 -21.62
CA PRO A 557 -4.70 19.43 -20.18
C PRO A 557 -4.54 20.79 -19.50
N ASN A 558 -4.02 21.81 -20.22
CA ASN A 558 -3.80 23.15 -19.68
C ASN A 558 -5.12 23.87 -19.47
N ILE A 559 -5.57 24.00 -18.23
CA ILE A 559 -6.78 24.75 -17.85
C ILE A 559 -6.50 26.26 -17.86
N HIS A 560 -5.30 26.66 -17.47
CA HIS A 560 -4.91 28.06 -17.37
C HIS A 560 -3.78 28.41 -18.31
N LEU A 561 -4.00 29.40 -19.16
CA LEU A 561 -3.01 30.00 -20.04
C LEU A 561 -2.63 31.36 -19.45
N PHE A 562 -1.45 31.48 -18.88
CA PHE A 562 -0.98 32.69 -18.23
C PHE A 562 0.43 33.10 -18.67
N THR A 563 0.79 34.33 -18.38
CA THR A 563 2.10 34.90 -18.71
C THR A 563 2.98 34.98 -17.46
N TYR A 564 4.28 35.19 -17.66
CA TYR A 564 5.19 35.48 -16.54
C TYR A 564 4.71 36.67 -15.69
N LYS A 565 4.14 37.72 -16.31
CA LYS A 565 3.61 38.86 -15.57
C LYS A 565 2.43 38.49 -14.68
N ASP A 566 1.49 37.67 -15.18
CA ASP A 566 0.34 37.19 -14.40
C ASP A 566 0.79 36.39 -13.18
N PHE A 567 1.85 35.56 -13.34
CA PHE A 567 2.43 34.81 -12.24
C PHE A 567 3.07 35.72 -11.19
N VAL A 568 3.81 36.77 -11.62
CA VAL A 568 4.39 37.78 -10.69
C VAL A 568 3.29 38.51 -9.92
N ASP A 569 2.20 38.87 -10.60
CA ASP A 569 1.07 39.55 -9.96
C ASP A 569 0.30 38.64 -8.99
N LEU A 570 0.19 37.34 -9.31
CA LEU A 570 -0.31 36.32 -8.39
C LEU A 570 0.58 36.23 -7.15
N CYS A 571 1.89 36.10 -7.28
CA CYS A 571 2.81 36.04 -6.17
C CYS A 571 2.71 37.27 -5.25
N LYS A 572 2.59 38.48 -5.81
CA LYS A 572 2.38 39.70 -5.03
C LYS A 572 1.08 39.67 -4.23
N ARG A 573 0.00 39.25 -4.85
CA ARG A 573 -1.32 39.17 -4.23
C ARG A 573 -1.35 38.16 -3.08
N GLU A 574 -0.75 36.99 -3.28
CA GLU A 574 -0.70 35.91 -2.29
C GLU A 574 0.48 36.05 -1.29
N LYS A 575 1.23 37.18 -1.34
CA LYS A 575 2.38 37.46 -0.45
C LYS A 575 3.47 36.37 -0.54
N ILE A 576 3.79 35.99 -1.77
CA ILE A 576 4.84 35.02 -2.10
C ILE A 576 6.04 35.79 -2.61
N ALA A 577 7.21 35.56 -2.02
CA ALA A 577 8.47 36.16 -2.45
C ALA A 577 9.11 35.37 -3.58
N ILE A 578 9.50 36.06 -4.65
CA ILE A 578 10.26 35.46 -5.76
C ILE A 578 11.75 35.60 -5.47
N LYS A 579 12.47 34.48 -5.32
CA LYS A 579 13.92 34.45 -5.02
C LYS A 579 14.79 34.46 -6.27
N GLN A 580 14.44 33.63 -7.23
CA GLN A 580 15.22 33.45 -8.44
C GLN A 580 14.31 33.18 -9.63
N VAL A 581 14.69 33.65 -10.80
CA VAL A 581 13.98 33.42 -12.05
C VAL A 581 14.98 33.00 -13.15
N ARG A 582 14.59 32.01 -13.94
CA ARG A 582 15.27 31.62 -15.18
C ARG A 582 14.30 31.73 -16.35
N HIS A 583 14.72 32.41 -17.36
CA HIS A 583 13.98 32.62 -18.60
C HIS A 583 14.59 31.78 -19.69
N LEU A 584 13.86 30.87 -20.30
CA LEU A 584 14.33 29.98 -21.36
C LEU A 584 13.74 30.39 -22.69
N ALA A 585 14.62 30.51 -23.71
CA ALA A 585 14.23 30.81 -25.09
C ALA A 585 15.03 29.91 -26.06
N SER A 586 14.32 29.28 -26.99
CA SER A 586 14.89 28.43 -28.04
C SER A 586 15.52 29.26 -29.16
N THR A 587 15.00 30.47 -29.43
CA THR A 587 15.41 31.34 -30.54
C THR A 587 16.42 32.39 -30.13
N LEU A 588 17.29 32.79 -31.06
CA LEU A 588 18.22 33.91 -30.84
C LEU A 588 17.48 35.23 -30.56
N LEU A 589 16.34 35.47 -31.24
CA LEU A 589 15.51 36.64 -31.01
C LEU A 589 14.98 36.65 -29.56
N GLY A 590 14.45 35.51 -29.06
CA GLY A 590 13.97 35.38 -27.70
C GLY A 590 15.09 35.68 -26.69
N ARG A 591 16.28 35.13 -26.88
CA ARG A 591 17.47 35.42 -26.04
C ARG A 591 17.85 36.89 -26.05
N GLY A 592 17.80 37.52 -27.22
CA GLY A 592 18.06 38.96 -27.38
C GLY A 592 17.03 39.80 -26.60
N LEU A 593 15.77 39.49 -26.70
CA LEU A 593 14.70 40.18 -25.95
C LEU A 593 14.88 40.03 -24.43
N ILE A 594 15.24 38.85 -23.95
CA ILE A 594 15.56 38.64 -22.52
C ILE A 594 16.73 39.52 -22.09
N ALA A 595 17.82 39.55 -22.88
CA ALA A 595 18.98 40.38 -22.61
C ALA A 595 18.67 41.89 -22.62
N CYS A 596 17.70 42.32 -23.43
CA CYS A 596 17.20 43.70 -23.48
C CYS A 596 16.20 44.06 -22.37
N GLY A 597 15.96 43.20 -21.38
CA GLY A 597 15.05 43.47 -20.28
C GLY A 597 13.56 43.22 -20.59
N LEU A 598 13.28 42.49 -21.66
CA LEU A 598 11.91 42.12 -22.08
C LEU A 598 11.64 40.61 -21.90
N PRO A 599 11.82 40.04 -20.69
CA PRO A 599 11.76 38.61 -20.48
C PRO A 599 10.36 38.03 -20.77
N ASN A 600 9.28 38.77 -20.51
CA ASN A 600 7.94 38.30 -20.79
C ASN A 600 7.64 38.14 -22.30
N ALA A 601 8.37 38.84 -23.15
CA ALA A 601 8.26 38.69 -24.61
C ALA A 601 9.27 37.66 -25.16
N GLY A 602 10.44 37.54 -24.53
CA GLY A 602 11.54 36.70 -25.01
C GLY A 602 11.47 35.24 -24.54
N ALA A 603 10.97 34.99 -23.33
CA ALA A 603 10.95 33.66 -22.76
C ALA A 603 9.75 32.83 -23.26
N GLU A 604 10.02 31.62 -23.69
CA GLU A 604 9.02 30.60 -24.03
C GLU A 604 8.62 29.77 -22.81
N ARG A 605 9.59 29.53 -21.91
CA ARG A 605 9.37 28.84 -20.61
C ARG A 605 10.04 29.66 -19.52
N VAL A 606 9.41 29.70 -18.35
CA VAL A 606 9.93 30.39 -17.16
C VAL A 606 10.01 29.41 -16.01
N ILE A 607 11.11 29.49 -15.26
CA ILE A 607 11.31 28.72 -14.03
C ILE A 607 11.53 29.72 -12.90
N VAL A 608 10.73 29.62 -11.85
CA VAL A 608 10.70 30.58 -10.74
C VAL A 608 10.86 29.85 -9.43
N GLN A 609 11.78 30.29 -8.60
CA GLN A 609 11.90 29.85 -7.21
C GLN A 609 11.18 30.84 -6.33
N VAL A 610 10.28 30.35 -5.49
CA VAL A 610 9.43 31.13 -4.58
C VAL A 610 9.50 30.61 -3.16
N GLU A 611 9.21 31.51 -2.20
CA GLU A 611 9.06 31.18 -0.78
C GLU A 611 7.98 32.06 -0.16
N ARG A 612 7.53 31.76 1.07
CA ARG A 612 6.65 32.68 1.80
C ARG A 612 7.37 33.98 2.09
N ASP A 613 6.68 35.11 1.95
CA ASP A 613 7.25 36.41 2.30
C ASP A 613 7.48 36.47 3.83
N PRO A 614 8.74 36.61 4.30
CA PRO A 614 9.06 36.68 5.72
C PRO A 614 8.35 37.83 6.48
N GLY A 615 7.99 38.90 5.76
CA GLY A 615 7.26 40.04 6.35
C GLY A 615 5.75 39.84 6.56
N ALA A 616 5.18 38.74 6.05
CA ALA A 616 3.75 38.46 6.15
C ALA A 616 3.34 37.79 7.48
N GLY A 617 4.29 37.13 8.15
CA GLY A 617 4.03 36.39 9.42
C GLY A 617 3.89 37.28 10.66
N GLU A 618 4.56 38.43 10.70
CA GLU A 618 4.53 39.30 11.89
C GLU A 618 3.23 40.09 12.08
N LYS A 619 2.43 40.24 11.02
CA LYS A 619 1.17 41.02 11.09
C LYS A 619 -0.09 40.19 11.45
N GLN A 620 -0.02 38.86 11.44
CA GLN A 620 -1.17 38.04 11.85
C GLN A 620 -1.22 37.76 13.36
N HIS A 621 -0.09 37.76 14.05
CA HIS A 621 -0.09 37.65 15.52
C HIS A 621 -0.41 38.99 16.24
N ALA A 622 -0.19 40.13 15.58
CA ALA A 622 -0.52 41.46 16.16
C ALA A 622 -1.98 41.90 15.99
N ALA A 623 -2.82 41.10 15.34
CA ALA A 623 -4.24 41.36 15.13
C ALA A 623 -5.16 40.40 15.91
N MET A 624 -4.60 39.55 16.76
CA MET A 624 -5.33 38.62 17.63
C MET A 624 -5.03 38.82 19.12
N ASP A 625 -4.25 39.90 19.50
CA ASP A 625 -4.11 40.38 20.87
C ASP A 625 -5.02 41.60 21.12
#